data_6b5df5eb6b14b5f4aa2b197e55f7b421
#
_entry.id   6b5df5eb6b14b5f4aa2b197e55f7b421
#
_cell.length_a   1.000
_cell.length_b   1.000
_cell.length_c   1.000
_cell.angle_alpha   90.00
_cell.angle_beta   90.00
_cell.angle_gamma   90.00
#
_symmetry.space_group_name_H-M   'P 1'
#
loop_
_entity.id
_entity.type
_entity.pdbx_description
1 polymer ?
#
loop_
_entity_poly.entity_id
_entity_poly.type
_entity_poly.pdbx_seq_one_letter_code
_entity_poly.pdbx_strand_id
1 'polypeptide(L)'
;MAERKRALTCHWVLTTLFVVALVSGACSSDRDNPEKQVRSLLAQGETAAEQKQAGTLRQMISEKYSDSQGQDKKAIESTLRYYLLRHQTIHLFTRIREIAFPAPDLAHVDMMVAMAGQPIANVGELERLQADLHRFEINLVREQGEWKVLRAEWRRAEIGDFL
;
A
#
# COMPACT_ATOMS: atom_id res chain seq x y z
N MET A 1 -21.23 22.24 -65.75
CA MET A 1 -21.55 20.94 -65.10
C MET A 1 -20.37 20.49 -64.26
N ALA A 2 -19.81 21.35 -63.33
CA ALA A 2 -18.59 21.09 -62.60
C ALA A 2 -18.56 21.66 -61.17
N GLU A 3 -19.70 21.97 -60.56
CA GLU A 3 -19.71 22.57 -59.18
C GLU A 3 -20.40 21.73 -58.09
N ARG A 4 -20.87 20.56 -58.40
CA ARG A 4 -21.60 19.70 -57.41
C ARG A 4 -20.74 18.69 -56.63
N LYS A 5 -19.42 18.59 -56.89
CA LYS A 5 -18.56 17.55 -56.28
C LYS A 5 -17.69 18.03 -55.15
N ARG A 6 -17.67 19.32 -54.82
CA ARG A 6 -16.81 19.86 -53.72
C ARG A 6 -17.47 19.97 -52.34
N ALA A 7 -18.78 19.84 -52.26
CA ALA A 7 -19.51 19.98 -50.98
C ALA A 7 -19.63 18.70 -50.18
N LEU A 8 -19.41 17.51 -50.74
CA LEU A 8 -19.59 16.25 -50.04
C LEU A 8 -18.28 15.75 -49.29
N THR A 9 -17.12 16.22 -49.68
CA THR A 9 -15.86 15.80 -49.03
C THR A 9 -15.55 16.57 -47.74
N CYS A 10 -16.12 17.77 -47.56
CA CYS A 10 -15.88 18.58 -46.35
C CYS A 10 -16.68 18.08 -45.14
N HIS A 11 -17.85 17.43 -45.35
CA HIS A 11 -18.70 16.91 -44.26
C HIS A 11 -18.16 15.62 -43.64
N TRP A 12 -17.43 14.84 -44.40
CA TRP A 12 -16.87 13.57 -43.89
C TRP A 12 -15.59 13.74 -43.05
N VAL A 13 -14.83 14.78 -43.32
CA VAL A 13 -13.61 15.13 -42.56
C VAL A 13 -13.96 15.73 -41.21
N LEU A 14 -15.06 16.48 -41.10
CA LEU A 14 -15.51 17.08 -39.82
C LEU A 14 -16.14 16.04 -38.87
N THR A 15 -16.78 14.99 -39.40
CA THR A 15 -17.40 13.94 -38.56
C THR A 15 -16.38 12.95 -38.01
N THR A 16 -15.26 12.73 -38.70
CA THR A 16 -14.17 11.86 -38.19
C THR A 16 -13.32 12.52 -37.11
N LEU A 17 -13.22 13.87 -37.08
CA LEU A 17 -12.46 14.60 -36.05
C LEU A 17 -13.18 14.65 -34.70
N PHE A 18 -14.53 14.49 -34.66
CA PHE A 18 -15.31 14.58 -33.42
C PHE A 18 -15.39 13.26 -32.64
N VAL A 19 -15.08 12.11 -33.27
CA VAL A 19 -15.14 10.79 -32.63
C VAL A 19 -13.84 10.45 -31.86
N VAL A 20 -12.71 11.07 -32.20
CA VAL A 20 -11.42 10.78 -31.56
C VAL A 20 -11.25 11.48 -30.18
N ALA A 21 -12.06 12.50 -29.87
CA ALA A 21 -11.95 13.25 -28.62
C ALA A 21 -12.62 12.61 -27.39
N LEU A 22 -13.34 11.49 -27.54
CA LEU A 22 -14.15 10.87 -26.45
C LEU A 22 -13.48 9.69 -25.75
N VAL A 23 -12.24 9.32 -26.10
CA VAL A 23 -11.58 8.13 -25.51
C VAL A 23 -10.54 8.49 -24.43
N SER A 24 -10.35 9.77 -24.11
CA SER A 24 -9.28 10.21 -23.18
C SER A 24 -9.70 10.30 -21.70
N GLY A 25 -10.86 9.79 -21.31
CA GLY A 25 -11.46 10.03 -19.99
C GLY A 25 -11.47 8.87 -18.98
N ALA A 26 -10.82 7.73 -19.23
CA ALA A 26 -11.09 6.53 -18.43
C ALA A 26 -9.92 6.01 -17.56
N CYS A 27 -8.81 6.73 -17.38
CA CYS A 27 -7.63 6.22 -16.65
C CYS A 27 -7.24 6.96 -15.37
N SER A 28 -8.04 7.92 -14.87
CA SER A 28 -7.65 8.71 -13.68
C SER A 28 -8.25 8.24 -12.34
N SER A 29 -9.24 7.34 -12.33
CA SER A 29 -9.99 7.01 -11.11
C SER A 29 -9.26 6.13 -10.10
N ASP A 30 -8.22 5.38 -10.48
CA ASP A 30 -7.51 4.48 -9.56
C ASP A 30 -6.36 5.18 -8.81
N ARG A 31 -5.76 6.20 -9.41
CA ARG A 31 -4.69 6.98 -8.76
C ARG A 31 -5.19 7.94 -7.69
N ASP A 32 -6.47 8.31 -7.75
CA ASP A 32 -7.08 9.28 -6.84
C ASP A 32 -7.79 8.63 -5.63
N ASN A 33 -7.83 7.29 -5.55
CA ASN A 33 -8.44 6.60 -4.42
C ASN A 33 -7.41 6.41 -3.29
N PRO A 34 -7.51 7.17 -2.17
CA PRO A 34 -6.54 7.10 -1.08
C PRO A 34 -6.49 5.71 -0.42
N GLU A 35 -7.61 5.00 -0.33
CA GLU A 35 -7.64 3.66 0.23
C GLU A 35 -6.84 2.67 -0.62
N LYS A 36 -6.98 2.72 -1.95
CA LYS A 36 -6.18 1.87 -2.84
C LYS A 36 -4.70 2.18 -2.73
N GLN A 37 -4.33 3.45 -2.58
CA GLN A 37 -2.93 3.86 -2.38
C GLN A 37 -2.38 3.31 -1.06
N VAL A 38 -3.14 3.42 0.03
CA VAL A 38 -2.74 2.87 1.34
C VAL A 38 -2.60 1.34 1.26
N ARG A 39 -3.57 0.64 0.67
CA ARG A 39 -3.49 -0.81 0.47
C ARG A 39 -2.26 -1.21 -0.37
N SER A 40 -1.95 -0.45 -1.41
CA SER A 40 -0.75 -0.67 -2.24
C SER A 40 0.53 -0.47 -1.45
N LEU A 41 0.61 0.56 -0.60
CA LEU A 41 1.73 0.79 0.31
C LEU A 41 1.94 -0.40 1.25
N LEU A 42 0.87 -0.90 1.88
CA LEU A 42 0.95 -2.04 2.79
C LEU A 42 1.42 -3.31 2.08
N ALA A 43 0.90 -3.61 0.90
CA ALA A 43 1.32 -4.74 0.08
C ALA A 43 2.78 -4.64 -0.38
N GLN A 44 3.26 -3.43 -0.71
CA GLN A 44 4.67 -3.18 -1.00
C GLN A 44 5.54 -3.41 0.25
N GLY A 45 5.08 -2.98 1.43
CA GLY A 45 5.76 -3.21 2.70
C GLY A 45 5.88 -4.69 3.03
N GLU A 46 4.82 -5.46 2.84
CA GLU A 46 4.80 -6.92 2.99
C GLU A 46 5.84 -7.57 2.08
N THR A 47 5.78 -7.29 0.77
CA THR A 47 6.73 -7.81 -0.22
C THR A 47 8.18 -7.42 0.13
N ALA A 48 8.41 -6.16 0.52
CA ALA A 48 9.74 -5.68 0.88
C ALA A 48 10.29 -6.36 2.14
N ALA A 49 9.43 -6.67 3.12
CA ALA A 49 9.82 -7.39 4.32
C ALA A 49 10.17 -8.85 4.01
N GLU A 50 9.37 -9.56 3.22
CA GLU A 50 9.63 -10.93 2.79
C GLU A 50 10.94 -11.04 1.97
N GLN A 51 11.17 -10.07 1.09
CA GLN A 51 12.38 -9.97 0.28
C GLN A 51 13.57 -9.32 1.02
N LYS A 52 13.39 -8.95 2.29
CA LYS A 52 14.41 -8.30 3.14
C LYS A 52 14.99 -7.02 2.54
N GLN A 53 14.17 -6.28 1.82
CA GLN A 53 14.55 -5.03 1.17
C GLN A 53 14.50 -3.86 2.17
N ALA A 54 15.48 -3.79 3.08
CA ALA A 54 15.55 -2.77 4.12
C ALA A 54 15.52 -1.33 3.55
N GLY A 55 16.10 -1.12 2.36
CA GLY A 55 16.09 0.18 1.67
C GLY A 55 14.68 0.63 1.28
N THR A 56 13.87 -0.28 0.75
CA THR A 56 12.47 -0.01 0.40
C THR A 56 11.65 0.31 1.64
N LEU A 57 11.76 -0.50 2.70
CA LEU A 57 11.06 -0.25 3.96
C LEU A 57 11.43 1.11 4.55
N ARG A 58 12.72 1.49 4.51
CA ARG A 58 13.19 2.80 4.98
C ARG A 58 12.53 3.96 4.23
N GLN A 59 12.35 3.85 2.92
CA GLN A 59 11.72 4.90 2.10
C GLN A 59 10.24 5.09 2.42
N MET A 60 9.58 4.06 2.96
CA MET A 60 8.19 4.12 3.37
C MET A 60 7.97 4.83 4.71
N ILE A 61 9.04 5.12 5.47
CA ILE A 61 8.98 5.77 6.78
C ILE A 61 9.16 7.28 6.62
N SER A 62 8.26 8.06 7.23
CA SER A 62 8.35 9.52 7.27
C SER A 62 9.60 9.98 8.01
N GLU A 63 10.19 11.11 7.59
CA GLU A 63 11.26 11.78 8.35
C GLU A 63 10.78 12.27 9.74
N LYS A 64 9.45 12.41 9.90
CA LYS A 64 8.81 12.84 11.15
C LYS A 64 8.33 11.66 11.99
N TYR A 65 8.77 10.43 11.68
CA TYR A 65 8.36 9.24 12.44
C TYR A 65 8.64 9.40 13.93
N SER A 66 7.65 9.05 14.75
CA SER A 66 7.80 8.95 16.20
C SER A 66 6.74 8.00 16.76
N ASP A 67 7.12 7.06 17.61
CA ASP A 67 6.23 6.11 18.27
C ASP A 67 6.09 6.35 19.79
N SER A 68 5.30 5.53 20.47
CA SER A 68 5.09 5.63 21.92
C SER A 68 6.33 5.27 22.74
N GLN A 69 7.31 4.59 22.16
CA GLN A 69 8.56 4.23 22.80
C GLN A 69 9.62 5.33 22.65
N GLY A 70 9.30 6.43 21.99
CA GLY A 70 10.20 7.54 21.71
C GLY A 70 11.22 7.23 20.61
N GLN A 71 10.96 6.22 19.78
CA GLN A 71 11.82 5.90 18.65
C GLN A 71 11.56 6.88 17.52
N ASP A 72 12.62 7.44 16.97
CA ASP A 72 12.61 8.21 15.73
C ASP A 72 12.81 7.30 14.49
N LYS A 73 12.82 7.89 13.30
CA LYS A 73 13.05 7.17 12.04
C LYS A 73 14.33 6.33 12.10
N LYS A 74 15.44 6.88 12.61
CA LYS A 74 16.72 6.18 12.66
C LYS A 74 16.70 4.97 13.59
N ALA A 75 16.00 5.08 14.71
CA ALA A 75 15.86 4.01 15.66
C ALA A 75 15.01 2.87 15.08
N ILE A 76 13.84 3.17 14.46
CA ILE A 76 13.00 2.14 13.87
C ILE A 76 13.65 1.49 12.64
N GLU A 77 14.41 2.21 11.82
CA GLU A 77 15.20 1.63 10.73
C GLU A 77 16.23 0.62 11.25
N SER A 78 16.87 0.91 12.38
CA SER A 78 17.82 0.00 13.01
C SER A 78 17.14 -1.25 13.53
N THR A 79 15.97 -1.11 14.14
CA THR A 79 15.12 -2.21 14.62
C THR A 79 14.69 -3.10 13.45
N LEU A 80 14.18 -2.52 12.36
CA LEU A 80 13.80 -3.27 11.15
C LEU A 80 14.99 -4.03 10.56
N ARG A 81 16.15 -3.39 10.42
CA ARG A 81 17.37 -4.03 9.91
C ARG A 81 17.77 -5.22 10.77
N TYR A 82 17.80 -5.03 12.10
CA TYR A 82 18.10 -6.11 13.03
C TYR A 82 17.15 -7.30 12.85
N TYR A 83 15.85 -7.02 12.75
CA TYR A 83 14.81 -8.03 12.58
C TYR A 83 14.99 -8.81 11.27
N LEU A 84 15.19 -8.11 10.16
CA LEU A 84 15.41 -8.72 8.85
C LEU A 84 16.67 -9.60 8.80
N LEU A 85 17.74 -9.21 9.51
CA LEU A 85 18.98 -9.98 9.56
C LEU A 85 18.86 -11.23 10.43
N ARG A 86 18.05 -11.19 11.48
CA ARG A 86 17.88 -12.30 12.41
C ARG A 86 17.13 -13.49 11.84
N HIS A 87 16.21 -13.26 10.91
CA HIS A 87 15.39 -14.30 10.31
C HIS A 87 15.97 -14.72 8.95
N GLN A 88 16.15 -16.03 8.72
CA GLN A 88 16.63 -16.55 7.42
C GLN A 88 15.59 -16.33 6.32
N THR A 89 14.36 -16.71 6.60
CA THR A 89 13.18 -16.52 5.74
C THR A 89 12.10 -15.79 6.51
N ILE A 90 11.33 -14.98 5.82
CA ILE A 90 10.19 -14.24 6.35
C ILE A 90 9.03 -14.46 5.38
N HIS A 91 7.94 -15.01 5.88
CA HIS A 91 6.67 -15.10 5.17
C HIS A 91 5.61 -14.45 6.03
N LEU A 92 4.86 -13.54 5.45
CA LEU A 92 3.84 -12.77 6.12
C LEU A 92 2.45 -13.23 5.67
N PHE A 93 1.52 -13.17 6.59
CA PHE A 93 0.09 -13.26 6.32
C PHE A 93 -0.57 -12.07 6.99
N THR A 94 -1.10 -11.17 6.19
CA THR A 94 -1.64 -9.90 6.65
C THR A 94 -3.16 -9.86 6.49
N ARG A 95 -3.84 -9.22 7.45
CA ARG A 95 -5.28 -8.98 7.41
C ARG A 95 -5.56 -7.56 7.84
N ILE A 96 -5.94 -6.70 6.90
CA ILE A 96 -6.37 -5.33 7.22
C ILE A 96 -7.77 -5.42 7.82
N ARG A 97 -7.94 -4.88 9.01
CA ARG A 97 -9.22 -4.80 9.72
C ARG A 97 -9.95 -3.52 9.39
N GLU A 98 -9.21 -2.42 9.38
CA GLU A 98 -9.77 -1.09 9.15
C GLU A 98 -8.74 -0.19 8.47
N ILE A 99 -9.23 0.69 7.58
CA ILE A 99 -8.52 1.86 7.09
C ILE A 99 -9.46 3.04 7.27
N ALA A 100 -9.09 3.99 8.12
CA ALA A 100 -9.83 5.21 8.36
C ALA A 100 -9.03 6.43 7.89
N PHE A 101 -9.73 7.46 7.42
CA PHE A 101 -9.13 8.71 6.95
C PHE A 101 -9.63 9.87 7.81
N PRO A 102 -8.97 10.18 8.95
CA PRO A 102 -9.37 11.28 9.83
C PRO A 102 -9.18 12.66 9.17
N ALA A 103 -8.32 12.74 8.16
CA ALA A 103 -8.11 13.93 7.33
C ALA A 103 -7.63 13.51 5.92
N PRO A 104 -7.70 14.40 4.90
CA PRO A 104 -7.31 14.07 3.52
C PRO A 104 -5.88 13.54 3.36
N ASP A 105 -4.96 13.98 4.23
CA ASP A 105 -3.54 13.60 4.21
C ASP A 105 -3.14 12.72 5.39
N LEU A 106 -4.11 12.19 6.13
CA LEU A 106 -3.88 11.28 7.25
C LEU A 106 -4.70 10.00 7.06
N ALA A 107 -4.08 8.86 7.32
CA ALA A 107 -4.77 7.58 7.38
C ALA A 107 -4.37 6.82 8.65
N HIS A 108 -5.33 6.10 9.20
CA HIS A 108 -5.14 5.15 10.29
C HIS A 108 -5.45 3.76 9.80
N VAL A 109 -4.56 2.81 10.05
CA VAL A 109 -4.69 1.41 9.65
C VAL A 109 -4.60 0.53 10.89
N ASP A 110 -5.61 -0.32 11.06
CA ASP A 110 -5.58 -1.43 12.02
C ASP A 110 -5.43 -2.74 11.22
N MET A 111 -4.38 -3.49 11.49
CA MET A 111 -4.11 -4.72 10.76
C MET A 111 -3.49 -5.80 11.65
N MET A 112 -3.77 -7.04 11.28
CA MET A 112 -3.13 -8.22 11.85
C MET A 112 -2.01 -8.68 10.94
N VAL A 113 -0.89 -9.07 11.54
CA VAL A 113 0.29 -9.60 10.85
C VAL A 113 0.73 -10.88 11.54
N ALA A 114 0.74 -11.98 10.80
CA ALA A 114 1.36 -13.23 11.20
C ALA A 114 2.66 -13.41 10.42
N MET A 115 3.71 -13.83 11.10
CA MET A 115 5.00 -14.09 10.48
C MET A 115 5.48 -15.51 10.80
N ALA A 116 5.97 -16.20 9.78
CA ALA A 116 6.58 -17.52 9.93
C ALA A 116 7.81 -17.69 9.02
N GLY A 117 8.58 -18.73 9.28
CA GLY A 117 9.71 -19.12 8.42
C GLY A 117 9.30 -19.90 7.16
N GLN A 118 8.01 -20.20 6.98
CA GLN A 118 7.43 -20.91 5.84
C GLN A 118 6.18 -20.19 5.36
N PRO A 119 5.77 -20.36 4.08
CA PRO A 119 4.57 -19.75 3.53
C PRO A 119 3.32 -20.09 4.35
N ILE A 120 2.48 -19.09 4.55
CA ILE A 120 1.21 -19.19 5.30
C ILE A 120 0.07 -19.06 4.29
N ALA A 121 -0.65 -20.13 4.00
CA ALA A 121 -1.73 -20.12 3.01
C ALA A 121 -3.06 -19.61 3.61
N ASN A 122 -3.31 -19.84 4.88
CA ASN A 122 -4.55 -19.44 5.57
C ASN A 122 -4.38 -19.42 7.09
N VAL A 123 -5.38 -18.87 7.79
CA VAL A 123 -5.40 -18.73 9.26
C VAL A 123 -5.23 -20.08 9.98
N GLY A 124 -5.77 -21.17 9.43
CA GLY A 124 -5.69 -22.50 10.04
C GLY A 124 -4.25 -23.06 10.13
N GLU A 125 -3.30 -22.48 9.43
CA GLU A 125 -1.89 -22.89 9.48
C GLU A 125 -1.05 -22.14 10.54
N LEU A 126 -1.58 -21.06 11.11
CA LEU A 126 -0.83 -20.20 12.03
C LEU A 126 -0.28 -20.96 13.24
N GLU A 127 -1.09 -21.83 13.85
CA GLU A 127 -0.68 -22.64 14.99
C GLU A 127 0.38 -23.69 14.60
N ARG A 128 0.14 -24.41 13.51
CA ARG A 128 1.05 -25.44 12.99
C ARG A 128 2.43 -24.87 12.65
N LEU A 129 2.47 -23.66 12.11
CA LEU A 129 3.70 -22.97 11.71
C LEU A 129 4.35 -22.20 12.86
N GLN A 130 3.71 -22.20 14.07
CA GLN A 130 4.15 -21.40 15.21
C GLN A 130 4.42 -19.94 14.81
N ALA A 131 3.48 -19.37 14.06
CA ALA A 131 3.62 -18.00 13.56
C ALA A 131 3.65 -16.99 14.71
N ASP A 132 4.53 -16.00 14.60
CA ASP A 132 4.52 -14.82 15.48
C ASP A 132 3.37 -13.91 15.07
N LEU A 133 2.44 -13.69 16.00
CA LEU A 133 1.19 -12.96 15.74
C LEU A 133 1.25 -11.58 16.39
N HIS A 134 0.95 -10.55 15.57
CA HIS A 134 0.94 -9.17 16.03
C HIS A 134 -0.26 -8.40 15.45
N ARG A 135 -0.79 -7.48 16.25
CA ARG A 135 -1.69 -6.42 15.79
C ARG A 135 -0.88 -5.14 15.66
N PHE A 136 -1.02 -4.49 14.52
CA PHE A 136 -0.41 -3.21 14.22
C PHE A 136 -1.47 -2.13 14.13
N GLU A 137 -1.18 -0.98 14.73
CA GLU A 137 -1.89 0.28 14.57
C GLU A 137 -0.92 1.26 13.91
N ILE A 138 -1.20 1.64 12.65
CA ILE A 138 -0.29 2.42 11.82
C ILE A 138 -0.96 3.75 11.46
N ASN A 139 -0.31 4.86 11.79
CA ASN A 139 -0.70 6.17 11.31
C ASN A 139 0.17 6.54 10.10
N LEU A 140 -0.49 6.89 9.01
CA LEU A 140 0.14 7.31 7.77
C LEU A 140 -0.09 8.80 7.55
N VAL A 141 0.88 9.44 6.93
CA VAL A 141 0.80 10.82 6.47
C VAL A 141 1.10 10.88 4.98
N ARG A 142 0.42 11.76 4.25
CA ARG A 142 0.69 11.98 2.84
C ARG A 142 1.70 13.12 2.69
N GLU A 143 2.90 12.81 2.21
CA GLU A 143 3.99 13.74 2.00
C GLU A 143 4.36 13.75 0.51
N GLN A 144 4.32 14.95 -0.12
CA GLN A 144 4.63 15.12 -1.55
C GLN A 144 3.82 14.18 -2.48
N GLY A 145 2.57 13.87 -2.08
CA GLY A 145 1.69 12.98 -2.83
C GLY A 145 1.86 11.48 -2.53
N GLU A 146 2.81 11.09 -1.71
CA GLU A 146 3.07 9.70 -1.29
C GLU A 146 2.69 9.46 0.16
N TRP A 147 2.12 8.30 0.45
CA TRP A 147 1.85 7.89 1.82
C TRP A 147 3.13 7.38 2.49
N LYS A 148 3.37 7.83 3.73
CA LYS A 148 4.51 7.44 4.57
C LYS A 148 4.02 7.02 5.94
N VAL A 149 4.73 6.07 6.57
CA VAL A 149 4.46 5.67 7.96
C VAL A 149 4.96 6.76 8.89
N LEU A 150 4.02 7.45 9.56
CA LEU A 150 4.31 8.48 10.55
C LEU A 150 4.51 7.88 11.94
N ARG A 151 3.78 6.81 12.26
CA ARG A 151 3.82 6.10 13.53
C ARG A 151 3.37 4.67 13.34
N ALA A 152 3.98 3.73 14.01
CA ALA A 152 3.52 2.36 14.10
C ALA A 152 3.64 1.85 15.53
N GLU A 153 2.54 1.29 16.03
CA GLU A 153 2.49 0.59 17.32
C GLU A 153 2.16 -0.87 17.04
N TRP A 154 2.75 -1.77 17.81
CA TRP A 154 2.42 -3.19 17.67
C TRP A 154 2.40 -3.86 19.02
N ARG A 155 1.54 -4.87 19.14
CA ARG A 155 1.41 -5.73 20.30
C ARG A 155 1.21 -7.17 19.85
N ARG A 156 1.51 -8.11 20.73
CA ARG A 156 1.17 -9.52 20.47
C ARG A 156 -0.35 -9.69 20.29
N ALA A 157 -0.68 -10.59 19.40
CA ALA A 157 -2.05 -10.99 19.11
C ALA A 157 -2.23 -12.49 19.30
N GLU A 158 -3.50 -12.92 19.37
CA GLU A 158 -3.88 -14.32 19.45
C GLU A 158 -4.50 -14.78 18.13
N ILE A 159 -4.59 -16.09 17.89
CA ILE A 159 -5.17 -16.65 16.67
C ILE A 159 -6.63 -16.20 16.50
N GLY A 160 -7.38 -16.08 17.61
CA GLY A 160 -8.75 -15.58 17.60
C GLY A 160 -8.90 -14.17 17.04
N ASP A 161 -7.87 -13.35 17.13
CA ASP A 161 -7.87 -11.98 16.56
C ASP A 161 -7.86 -11.98 15.01
N PHE A 162 -7.46 -13.10 14.39
CA PHE A 162 -7.42 -13.27 12.93
C PHE A 162 -8.74 -13.81 12.34
N LEU A 163 -9.68 -14.26 13.18
CA LEU A 163 -10.96 -14.78 12.76
C LEU A 163 -12.01 -13.66 12.64
#